data_fdcae1cdb034a747b77fc754fc25507c
#
_entry.id   fdcae1cdb034a747b77fc754fc25507c
#
_cell.length_a   1.000
_cell.length_b   1.000
_cell.length_c   1.000
_cell.angle_alpha   90.00
_cell.angle_beta   90.00
_cell.angle_gamma   90.00
#
_symmetry.space_group_name_H-M   'P 1'
#
loop_
_entity.id
_entity.type
_entity.pdbx_description
1 polymer ?
#
loop_
_entity_poly.entity_id
_entity_poly.type
_entity_poly.pdbx_seq_one_letter_code
_entity_poly.pdbx_strand_id
1 'polypeptide(L)'
;MDLFSKDTNFLPIPLPVGEAYDYKWNDVIEMFEINVPNGKILYHPNYFDQQTSDYYLKQLLANSNGLDPIITDWRSFEKEKLNDINFLNVDWNHDKIKMFGKEVFIPRYSAWHGDHDKKYTYSGLTLIPKPWNSILMEIKQKTEIPANTAFNSVLLNWYRDGTDHMGWHTDDEKELGSNPIIGSVNFGATRIFRIRRKDNHAIKISFLMSHGTVLIMLGELQHYWQHTVPKEKKVNNTRINLTFRTIQ
;
A
#
# COMPACT_ATOMS: atom_id res chain seq x y z
N MET A 1 4.64 -20.33 35.83
CA MET A 1 5.54 -19.22 35.41
C MET A 1 5.63 -19.31 33.91
N ASP A 2 4.81 -18.54 33.23
CA ASP A 2 4.67 -18.61 31.76
C ASP A 2 5.81 -17.77 31.16
N LEU A 3 6.84 -18.45 30.64
CA LEU A 3 8.06 -17.88 30.09
C LEU A 3 7.89 -17.29 28.69
N PHE A 4 6.64 -17.11 28.24
CA PHE A 4 6.27 -16.60 26.89
C PHE A 4 5.23 -15.49 26.92
N SER A 5 5.24 -14.61 27.93
CA SER A 5 4.62 -13.30 27.73
C SER A 5 5.49 -12.58 26.69
N LYS A 6 5.14 -12.71 25.43
CA LYS A 6 5.66 -11.86 24.36
C LYS A 6 5.32 -10.42 24.77
N ASP A 7 6.31 -9.61 25.10
CA ASP A 7 6.20 -8.15 25.09
C ASP A 7 5.86 -7.74 23.65
N THR A 8 4.57 -7.80 23.32
CA THR A 8 4.05 -7.47 21.97
C THR A 8 4.10 -5.97 21.70
N ASN A 9 4.59 -5.17 22.64
CA ASN A 9 4.54 -3.72 22.65
C ASN A 9 5.81 -3.02 22.16
N PHE A 10 6.73 -3.75 21.52
CA PHE A 10 7.93 -3.14 20.96
C PHE A 10 7.74 -2.88 19.45
N LEU A 11 7.85 -1.60 19.07
CA LEU A 11 7.79 -1.21 17.66
C LEU A 11 8.99 -1.80 16.89
N PRO A 12 8.77 -2.62 15.84
CA PRO A 12 9.85 -3.35 15.16
C PRO A 12 10.65 -2.49 14.16
N ILE A 13 10.58 -1.16 14.27
CA ILE A 13 11.28 -0.22 13.40
C ILE A 13 11.91 0.90 14.23
N PRO A 14 13.10 1.40 13.87
CA PRO A 14 13.72 2.53 14.54
C PRO A 14 13.02 3.84 14.16
N LEU A 15 12.81 4.71 15.14
CA LEU A 15 12.38 6.09 14.94
C LEU A 15 13.58 7.05 15.07
N PRO A 16 13.53 8.24 14.44
CA PRO A 16 14.47 9.30 14.68
C PRO A 16 14.48 9.71 16.17
N VAL A 17 15.62 10.17 16.67
CA VAL A 17 15.74 10.68 18.04
C VAL A 17 15.13 12.07 18.11
N GLY A 18 14.26 12.32 19.10
CA GLY A 18 13.66 13.62 19.40
C GLY A 18 12.27 13.48 20.02
N GLU A 19 11.86 14.45 20.81
CA GLU A 19 10.58 14.45 21.56
C GLU A 19 9.33 14.40 20.64
N ALA A 20 9.48 14.77 19.38
CA ALA A 20 8.39 14.74 18.41
C ALA A 20 8.19 13.36 17.75
N TYR A 21 9.00 12.37 18.13
CA TYR A 21 8.93 10.99 17.62
C TYR A 21 8.71 10.05 18.79
N ASP A 22 7.50 9.59 18.97
CA ASP A 22 7.13 8.61 19.95
C ASP A 22 6.21 7.53 19.39
N TYR A 23 6.01 6.47 20.13
CA TYR A 23 5.02 5.46 19.79
C TYR A 23 4.44 4.83 21.06
N LYS A 24 3.22 4.32 20.90
CA LYS A 24 2.58 3.45 21.90
C LYS A 24 1.77 2.36 21.17
N TRP A 25 1.58 1.27 21.87
CA TRP A 25 0.58 0.28 21.45
C TRP A 25 -0.81 0.73 21.90
N ASN A 26 -1.78 0.62 21.02
CA ASN A 26 -3.20 0.88 21.32
C ASN A 26 -3.96 -0.43 21.31
N ASP A 27 -4.36 -0.91 22.50
CA ASP A 27 -5.06 -2.19 22.66
C ASP A 27 -6.46 -2.21 22.07
N VAL A 28 -7.10 -1.06 21.86
CA VAL A 28 -8.46 -0.96 21.32
C VAL A 28 -8.50 -1.25 19.83
N ILE A 29 -7.52 -0.72 19.09
CA ILE A 29 -7.42 -0.88 17.64
C ILE A 29 -6.32 -1.89 17.24
N GLU A 30 -5.61 -2.44 18.23
CA GLU A 30 -4.52 -3.40 18.06
C GLU A 30 -3.44 -2.92 17.06
N MET A 31 -3.01 -1.65 17.21
CA MET A 31 -1.99 -1.04 16.34
C MET A 31 -0.99 -0.21 17.13
N PHE A 32 0.22 -0.09 16.61
CA PHE A 32 1.15 0.95 17.04
C PHE A 32 0.64 2.31 16.56
N GLU A 33 0.44 3.24 17.47
CA GLU A 33 0.27 4.66 17.18
C GLU A 33 1.65 5.32 17.22
N ILE A 34 2.10 5.84 16.09
CA ILE A 34 3.41 6.47 15.93
C ILE A 34 3.18 7.95 15.65
N ASN A 35 3.63 8.81 16.56
CA ASN A 35 3.61 10.24 16.35
C ASN A 35 4.89 10.70 15.63
N VAL A 36 4.72 11.58 14.68
CA VAL A 36 5.80 12.24 13.95
C VAL A 36 5.45 13.73 13.80
N PRO A 37 6.40 14.63 13.59
CA PRO A 37 6.08 16.03 13.32
C PRO A 37 5.04 16.15 12.18
N ASN A 38 3.94 16.86 12.45
CA ASN A 38 2.86 17.11 11.51
C ASN A 38 2.10 15.85 11.04
N GLY A 39 2.01 14.81 11.89
CA GLY A 39 1.21 13.65 11.51
C GLY A 39 1.26 12.50 12.49
N LYS A 40 0.46 11.50 12.20
CA LYS A 40 0.38 10.24 12.93
C LYS A 40 0.34 9.08 11.95
N ILE A 41 0.94 7.98 12.34
CA ILE A 41 0.89 6.72 11.58
C ILE A 41 0.38 5.63 12.51
N LEU A 42 -0.61 4.87 12.06
CA LEU A 42 -0.97 3.60 12.69
C LEU A 42 -0.27 2.49 11.92
N TYR A 43 0.32 1.55 12.63
CA TYR A 43 1.09 0.47 11.99
C TYR A 43 0.89 -0.85 12.72
N HIS A 44 0.55 -1.90 11.97
CA HIS A 44 0.55 -3.27 12.46
C HIS A 44 1.27 -4.17 11.47
N PRO A 45 2.39 -4.81 11.86
CA PRO A 45 3.20 -5.62 10.93
C PRO A 45 2.50 -6.86 10.38
N ASN A 46 1.53 -7.42 11.12
CA ASN A 46 0.81 -8.66 10.81
C ASN A 46 -0.68 -8.52 11.15
N TYR A 47 -1.34 -7.47 10.68
CA TYR A 47 -2.76 -7.19 10.94
C TYR A 47 -3.67 -8.31 10.41
N PHE A 48 -3.35 -8.79 9.21
CA PHE A 48 -3.94 -10.01 8.68
C PHE A 48 -2.97 -11.17 8.96
N ASP A 49 -3.49 -12.28 9.48
CA ASP A 49 -2.71 -13.48 9.67
C ASP A 49 -2.23 -14.09 8.34
N GLN A 50 -1.32 -15.05 8.41
CA GLN A 50 -0.73 -15.69 7.22
C GLN A 50 -1.80 -16.32 6.31
N GLN A 51 -2.76 -17.04 6.88
CA GLN A 51 -3.79 -17.76 6.12
C GLN A 51 -4.71 -16.78 5.37
N THR A 52 -5.16 -15.75 6.06
CA THR A 52 -6.00 -14.68 5.48
C THR A 52 -5.24 -13.92 4.40
N SER A 53 -3.97 -13.61 4.65
CA SER A 53 -3.12 -12.90 3.70
C SER A 53 -2.85 -13.70 2.44
N ASP A 54 -2.56 -15.01 2.57
CA ASP A 54 -2.40 -15.93 1.43
C ASP A 54 -3.69 -16.03 0.60
N TYR A 55 -4.84 -16.09 1.28
CA TYR A 55 -6.14 -16.10 0.62
C TYR A 55 -6.33 -14.84 -0.21
N TYR A 56 -6.13 -13.64 0.36
CA TYR A 56 -6.29 -12.39 -0.38
C TYR A 56 -5.29 -12.26 -1.53
N LEU A 57 -4.02 -12.63 -1.33
CA LEU A 57 -3.02 -12.61 -2.41
C LEU A 57 -3.45 -13.51 -3.58
N LYS A 58 -3.94 -14.72 -3.28
CA LYS A 58 -4.47 -15.65 -4.30
C LYS A 58 -5.67 -15.07 -5.04
N GLN A 59 -6.61 -14.46 -4.31
CA GLN A 59 -7.79 -13.86 -4.94
C GLN A 59 -7.44 -12.66 -5.83
N LEU A 60 -6.52 -11.80 -5.39
CA LEU A 60 -6.11 -10.61 -6.14
C LEU A 60 -5.38 -10.93 -7.45
N LEU A 61 -4.72 -12.09 -7.54
CA LEU A 61 -4.04 -12.58 -8.76
C LEU A 61 -4.72 -13.83 -9.35
N ALA A 62 -5.95 -14.14 -8.92
CA ALA A 62 -6.72 -15.24 -9.49
C ALA A 62 -6.89 -15.05 -11.00
N ASN A 63 -6.66 -16.10 -11.77
CA ASN A 63 -6.69 -16.07 -13.24
C ASN A 63 -7.25 -17.37 -13.82
N SER A 64 -7.80 -17.31 -15.03
CA SER A 64 -8.32 -18.47 -15.73
C SER A 64 -7.24 -19.27 -16.49
N ASN A 65 -6.00 -18.81 -16.48
CA ASN A 65 -4.86 -19.45 -17.13
C ASN A 65 -4.24 -20.59 -16.29
N GLY A 66 -4.75 -20.85 -15.07
CA GLY A 66 -4.26 -21.90 -14.18
C GLY A 66 -2.91 -21.58 -13.50
N LEU A 67 -2.49 -20.32 -13.49
CA LEU A 67 -1.27 -19.90 -12.82
C LEU A 67 -1.51 -19.77 -11.31
N ASP A 68 -0.70 -20.42 -10.50
CA ASP A 68 -0.76 -20.24 -9.04
C ASP A 68 -0.16 -18.88 -8.66
N PRO A 69 -0.94 -17.99 -8.03
CA PRO A 69 -0.49 -16.64 -7.69
C PRO A 69 0.72 -16.55 -6.78
N ILE A 70 0.97 -17.55 -5.93
CA ILE A 70 2.05 -17.50 -4.93
C ILE A 70 3.37 -18.00 -5.51
N ILE A 71 3.34 -19.09 -6.29
CA ILE A 71 4.55 -19.76 -6.77
C ILE A 71 4.97 -19.32 -8.18
N THR A 72 4.09 -18.66 -8.92
CA THR A 72 4.41 -18.19 -10.28
C THR A 72 5.52 -17.14 -10.23
N ASP A 73 6.57 -17.34 -11.01
CA ASP A 73 7.60 -16.31 -11.24
C ASP A 73 7.08 -15.24 -12.21
N TRP A 74 6.38 -14.26 -11.66
CA TRP A 74 5.78 -13.16 -12.42
C TRP A 74 6.81 -12.28 -13.16
N ARG A 75 8.09 -12.35 -12.81
CA ARG A 75 9.19 -11.65 -13.50
C ARG A 75 9.48 -12.25 -14.86
N SER A 76 9.28 -13.58 -15.00
CA SER A 76 9.57 -14.31 -16.23
C SER A 76 8.65 -13.95 -17.38
N PHE A 77 7.49 -13.34 -17.06
CA PHE A 77 6.57 -12.88 -18.06
C PHE A 77 7.02 -11.56 -18.69
N GLU A 78 7.16 -11.55 -20.01
CA GLU A 78 7.27 -10.30 -20.75
C GLU A 78 5.98 -9.48 -20.55
N LYS A 79 6.12 -8.15 -20.62
CA LYS A 79 5.00 -7.23 -20.35
C LYS A 79 3.78 -7.51 -21.24
N GLU A 80 4.04 -7.85 -22.50
CA GLU A 80 3.01 -8.18 -23.48
C GLU A 80 2.24 -9.44 -23.07
N LYS A 81 2.94 -10.46 -22.55
CA LYS A 81 2.33 -11.73 -22.10
C LYS A 81 1.49 -11.59 -20.84
N LEU A 82 1.79 -10.62 -19.97
CA LEU A 82 0.93 -10.35 -18.81
C LEU A 82 -0.43 -9.77 -19.21
N ASN A 83 -0.50 -9.06 -20.34
CA ASN A 83 -1.77 -8.56 -20.88
C ASN A 83 -2.66 -9.69 -21.43
N ASP A 84 -2.08 -10.87 -21.73
CA ASP A 84 -2.81 -12.04 -22.20
C ASP A 84 -3.38 -12.90 -21.04
N ILE A 85 -3.03 -12.57 -19.81
CA ILE A 85 -3.55 -13.27 -18.62
C ILE A 85 -4.93 -12.71 -18.29
N ASN A 86 -5.92 -13.60 -18.26
CA ASN A 86 -7.27 -13.27 -17.86
C ASN A 86 -7.42 -13.34 -16.35
N PHE A 87 -7.18 -12.21 -15.67
CA PHE A 87 -7.40 -12.07 -14.24
C PHE A 87 -8.90 -12.00 -13.93
N LEU A 88 -9.33 -12.69 -12.87
CA LEU A 88 -10.75 -12.89 -12.58
C LEU A 88 -11.36 -11.78 -11.69
N ASN A 89 -10.55 -11.24 -10.76
CA ASN A 89 -11.05 -10.32 -9.74
C ASN A 89 -10.50 -8.89 -9.87
N VAL A 90 -9.39 -8.70 -10.56
CA VAL A 90 -8.74 -7.39 -10.69
C VAL A 90 -8.25 -7.20 -12.12
N ASP A 91 -8.69 -6.15 -12.78
CA ASP A 91 -8.22 -5.77 -14.11
C ASP A 91 -6.89 -5.02 -14.00
N TRP A 92 -5.78 -5.74 -14.01
CA TRP A 92 -4.45 -5.17 -13.92
C TRP A 92 -4.06 -4.45 -15.21
N ASN A 93 -3.63 -3.18 -15.09
CA ASN A 93 -3.19 -2.35 -16.20
C ASN A 93 -1.72 -1.97 -16.03
N HIS A 94 -1.00 -1.95 -17.16
CA HIS A 94 0.35 -1.42 -17.21
C HIS A 94 0.29 -0.03 -17.84
N ASP A 95 0.09 0.99 -16.99
CA ASP A 95 -0.14 2.35 -17.42
C ASP A 95 1.14 3.02 -17.93
N LYS A 96 0.96 3.96 -18.87
CA LYS A 96 2.00 4.87 -19.31
C LYS A 96 1.77 6.25 -18.73
N ILE A 97 2.85 6.88 -18.33
CA ILE A 97 2.86 8.29 -17.93
C ILE A 97 3.80 9.08 -18.84
N LYS A 98 3.51 10.36 -19.01
CA LYS A 98 4.39 11.26 -19.73
C LYS A 98 5.45 11.81 -18.78
N MET A 99 6.73 11.45 -18.99
CA MET A 99 7.86 11.94 -18.19
C MET A 99 8.88 12.59 -19.10
N PHE A 100 9.23 13.85 -18.85
CA PHE A 100 10.17 14.63 -19.67
C PHE A 100 9.85 14.58 -21.19
N GLY A 101 8.56 14.66 -21.52
CA GLY A 101 8.08 14.65 -22.91
C GLY A 101 8.01 13.28 -23.57
N LYS A 102 8.42 12.21 -22.89
CA LYS A 102 8.38 10.82 -23.40
C LYS A 102 7.33 10.01 -22.64
N GLU A 103 6.64 9.11 -23.35
CA GLU A 103 5.82 8.09 -22.73
C GLU A 103 6.71 6.98 -22.13
N VAL A 104 6.53 6.70 -20.85
CA VAL A 104 7.20 5.61 -20.15
C VAL A 104 6.18 4.78 -19.38
N PHE A 105 6.36 3.48 -19.39
CA PHE A 105 5.56 2.62 -18.53
C PHE A 105 5.92 2.85 -17.07
N ILE A 106 4.90 2.95 -16.20
CA ILE A 106 5.13 2.93 -14.77
C ILE A 106 5.75 1.59 -14.37
N PRO A 107 6.72 1.56 -13.46
CA PRO A 107 7.41 0.32 -13.07
C PRO A 107 6.58 -0.48 -12.05
N ARG A 108 5.36 -0.82 -12.40
CA ARG A 108 4.39 -1.67 -11.69
C ARG A 108 3.11 -1.79 -12.51
N TYR A 109 2.25 -2.69 -12.13
CA TYR A 109 0.87 -2.74 -12.63
C TYR A 109 -0.05 -2.05 -11.63
N SER A 110 -1.16 -1.51 -12.11
CA SER A 110 -2.15 -0.84 -11.27
C SER A 110 -3.58 -1.24 -11.62
N ALA A 111 -4.48 -1.06 -10.65
CA ALA A 111 -5.91 -1.15 -10.86
C ALA A 111 -6.61 -0.16 -9.93
N TRP A 112 -7.72 0.42 -10.39
CA TRP A 112 -8.49 1.41 -9.65
C TRP A 112 -9.93 0.93 -9.45
N HIS A 113 -10.34 0.80 -8.19
CA HIS A 113 -11.70 0.42 -7.81
C HIS A 113 -12.30 1.46 -6.84
N GLY A 114 -13.61 1.59 -6.84
CA GLY A 114 -14.29 2.54 -5.96
C GLY A 114 -15.76 2.70 -6.26
N ASP A 115 -16.37 3.68 -5.59
CA ASP A 115 -17.74 4.07 -5.83
C ASP A 115 -17.88 4.71 -7.21
N HIS A 116 -18.97 4.45 -7.90
CA HIS A 116 -19.16 4.72 -9.32
C HIS A 116 -18.95 6.20 -9.72
N ASP A 117 -19.26 7.14 -8.84
CA ASP A 117 -19.16 8.59 -9.09
C ASP A 117 -17.79 9.21 -8.74
N LYS A 118 -16.87 8.41 -8.18
CA LYS A 118 -15.58 8.90 -7.66
C LYS A 118 -14.47 8.79 -8.71
N LYS A 119 -14.46 9.74 -9.65
CA LYS A 119 -13.35 9.88 -10.60
C LYS A 119 -12.12 10.46 -9.92
N TYR A 120 -10.96 10.01 -10.34
CA TYR A 120 -9.69 10.46 -9.77
C TYR A 120 -8.68 10.77 -10.87
N THR A 121 -8.00 11.92 -10.74
CA THR A 121 -6.98 12.30 -11.72
C THR A 121 -5.60 12.16 -11.10
N TYR A 122 -4.81 11.23 -11.63
CA TYR A 122 -3.44 10.99 -11.22
C TYR A 122 -2.48 11.20 -12.40
N SER A 123 -1.45 12.05 -12.23
CA SER A 123 -0.44 12.35 -13.27
C SER A 123 -1.06 12.69 -14.64
N GLY A 124 -2.22 13.38 -14.65
CA GLY A 124 -2.93 13.78 -15.88
C GLY A 124 -3.81 12.69 -16.51
N LEU A 125 -3.91 11.52 -15.89
CA LEU A 125 -4.82 10.44 -16.30
C LEU A 125 -6.06 10.47 -15.43
N THR A 126 -7.24 10.66 -16.03
CA THR A 126 -8.52 10.51 -15.33
C THR A 126 -8.89 9.03 -15.29
N LEU A 127 -8.90 8.47 -14.10
CA LEU A 127 -9.27 7.08 -13.85
C LEU A 127 -10.75 7.02 -13.47
N ILE A 128 -11.49 6.15 -14.17
CA ILE A 128 -12.87 5.79 -13.80
C ILE A 128 -12.77 4.53 -12.95
N PRO A 129 -13.31 4.53 -11.72
CA PRO A 129 -13.21 3.39 -10.84
C PRO A 129 -13.97 2.19 -11.40
N LYS A 130 -13.36 1.01 -11.34
CA LYS A 130 -14.07 -0.25 -11.49
C LYS A 130 -14.94 -0.49 -10.25
N PRO A 131 -16.07 -1.20 -10.37
CA PRO A 131 -16.89 -1.53 -9.20
C PRO A 131 -16.10 -2.32 -8.15
N TRP A 132 -16.50 -2.18 -6.90
CA TRP A 132 -16.04 -3.05 -5.83
C TRP A 132 -16.43 -4.50 -6.10
N ASN A 133 -15.52 -5.42 -5.82
CA ASN A 133 -15.84 -6.85 -5.70
C ASN A 133 -15.83 -7.28 -4.23
N SER A 134 -16.27 -8.51 -3.94
CA SER A 134 -16.38 -9.02 -2.57
C SER A 134 -15.05 -9.00 -1.82
N ILE A 135 -13.95 -9.36 -2.49
CA ILE A 135 -12.61 -9.43 -1.89
C ILE A 135 -12.12 -8.03 -1.47
N LEU A 136 -12.27 -7.05 -2.35
CA LEU A 136 -11.90 -5.67 -2.05
C LEU A 136 -12.77 -5.07 -0.95
N MET A 137 -14.06 -5.41 -0.91
CA MET A 137 -14.96 -4.98 0.16
C MET A 137 -14.58 -5.58 1.52
N GLU A 138 -14.22 -6.86 1.58
CA GLU A 138 -13.74 -7.49 2.82
C GLU A 138 -12.47 -6.82 3.36
N ILE A 139 -11.47 -6.59 2.51
CA ILE A 139 -10.22 -5.92 2.90
C ILE A 139 -10.50 -4.48 3.33
N LYS A 140 -11.36 -3.76 2.59
CA LYS A 140 -11.80 -2.39 2.90
C LYS A 140 -12.40 -2.32 4.29
N GLN A 141 -13.42 -3.12 4.58
CA GLN A 141 -14.13 -3.12 5.88
C GLN A 141 -13.18 -3.36 7.06
N LYS A 142 -12.25 -4.32 6.92
CA LYS A 142 -11.24 -4.59 7.94
C LYS A 142 -10.26 -3.42 8.13
N THR A 143 -9.90 -2.72 7.06
CA THR A 143 -8.99 -1.57 7.11
C THR A 143 -9.67 -0.31 7.68
N GLU A 144 -10.96 -0.14 7.47
CA GLU A 144 -11.77 0.97 7.99
C GLU A 144 -11.86 0.96 9.52
N ILE A 145 -11.85 -0.21 10.16
CA ILE A 145 -11.93 -0.34 11.61
C ILE A 145 -10.83 0.46 12.30
N PRO A 146 -9.52 0.19 12.11
CA PRO A 146 -8.47 0.97 12.76
C PRO A 146 -8.34 2.38 12.20
N ALA A 147 -8.72 2.62 10.94
CA ALA A 147 -8.70 3.95 10.34
C ALA A 147 -9.79 4.87 10.89
N ASN A 148 -10.82 4.32 11.50
CA ASN A 148 -12.02 5.03 11.96
C ASN A 148 -12.60 5.97 10.89
N THR A 149 -12.65 5.49 9.64
CA THR A 149 -13.16 6.25 8.49
C THR A 149 -13.70 5.31 7.43
N ALA A 150 -14.63 5.79 6.61
CA ALA A 150 -15.10 5.07 5.45
C ALA A 150 -14.27 5.45 4.22
N PHE A 151 -13.78 4.46 3.51
CA PHE A 151 -13.10 4.64 2.22
C PHE A 151 -14.08 4.44 1.07
N ASN A 152 -13.94 5.20 -0.01
CA ASN A 152 -14.76 5.05 -1.20
C ASN A 152 -13.96 4.69 -2.46
N SER A 153 -12.66 4.50 -2.31
CA SER A 153 -11.78 4.16 -3.42
C SER A 153 -10.55 3.38 -2.95
N VAL A 154 -9.98 2.59 -3.86
CA VAL A 154 -8.73 1.88 -3.65
C VAL A 154 -7.89 1.85 -4.93
N LEU A 155 -6.63 2.26 -4.81
CA LEU A 155 -5.60 2.04 -5.82
C LEU A 155 -4.80 0.79 -5.45
N LEU A 156 -4.85 -0.21 -6.32
CA LEU A 156 -4.00 -1.39 -6.20
C LEU A 156 -2.72 -1.16 -7.01
N ASN A 157 -1.59 -1.52 -6.41
CA ASN A 157 -0.28 -1.52 -7.05
C ASN A 157 0.31 -2.92 -6.96
N TRP A 158 0.58 -3.53 -8.09
CA TRP A 158 1.22 -4.83 -8.19
C TRP A 158 2.67 -4.68 -8.64
N TYR A 159 3.58 -5.05 -7.76
CA TYR A 159 5.02 -5.11 -7.96
C TYR A 159 5.40 -6.57 -8.20
N ARG A 160 5.85 -6.91 -9.42
CA ARG A 160 6.17 -8.31 -9.79
C ARG A 160 7.39 -8.82 -9.04
N ASP A 161 8.31 -7.90 -8.73
CA ASP A 161 9.53 -8.15 -7.96
C ASP A 161 10.10 -6.85 -7.35
N GLY A 162 11.32 -6.92 -6.85
CA GLY A 162 12.00 -5.76 -6.25
C GLY A 162 12.54 -4.73 -7.24
N THR A 163 12.48 -4.96 -8.56
CA THR A 163 12.82 -3.94 -9.56
C THR A 163 11.66 -2.98 -9.82
N ASP A 164 10.42 -3.46 -9.66
CA ASP A 164 9.25 -2.62 -9.66
C ASP A 164 9.24 -1.73 -8.41
N HIS A 165 8.87 -0.46 -8.57
CA HIS A 165 9.05 0.55 -7.53
C HIS A 165 8.09 1.72 -7.69
N MET A 166 8.06 2.58 -6.68
CA MET A 166 7.40 3.88 -6.73
C MET A 166 8.35 4.96 -6.20
N GLY A 167 8.54 6.03 -6.97
CA GLY A 167 9.38 7.17 -6.60
C GLY A 167 8.85 7.95 -5.39
N TRP A 168 9.60 8.95 -4.94
CA TRP A 168 9.15 9.86 -3.89
C TRP A 168 7.96 10.70 -4.38
N HIS A 169 6.87 10.66 -3.62
CA HIS A 169 5.63 11.40 -3.90
C HIS A 169 4.85 11.65 -2.61
N THR A 170 3.77 12.38 -2.75
CA THR A 170 2.71 12.57 -1.74
C THR A 170 1.38 12.20 -2.37
N ASP A 171 0.42 11.85 -1.54
CA ASP A 171 -0.99 11.71 -1.93
C ASP A 171 -1.72 12.99 -1.46
N ASP A 172 -1.52 14.09 -2.17
CA ASP A 172 -2.04 15.43 -1.82
C ASP A 172 -2.92 16.04 -2.93
N GLU A 173 -3.50 15.19 -3.78
CA GLU A 173 -4.44 15.60 -4.81
C GLU A 173 -5.69 16.24 -4.18
N LYS A 174 -6.24 17.27 -4.84
CA LYS A 174 -7.38 18.05 -4.33
C LYS A 174 -8.60 17.21 -4.00
N GLU A 175 -8.82 16.16 -4.77
CA GLU A 175 -9.92 15.23 -4.60
C GLU A 175 -9.86 14.45 -3.28
N LEU A 176 -8.69 14.40 -2.63
CA LEU A 176 -8.52 13.74 -1.33
C LEU A 176 -8.83 14.63 -0.13
N GLY A 177 -9.02 15.93 -0.36
CA GLY A 177 -9.21 16.91 0.71
C GLY A 177 -7.90 17.34 1.39
N SER A 178 -8.01 18.14 2.47
CA SER A 178 -6.84 18.78 3.08
C SER A 178 -5.94 17.86 3.88
N ASN A 179 -6.51 16.90 4.62
CA ASN A 179 -5.77 15.98 5.49
C ASN A 179 -6.30 14.56 5.28
N PRO A 180 -5.96 13.92 4.14
CA PRO A 180 -6.53 12.62 3.81
C PRO A 180 -6.07 11.55 4.76
N ILE A 181 -7.02 10.70 5.18
CA ILE A 181 -6.73 9.43 5.84
C ILE A 181 -6.45 8.40 4.74
N ILE A 182 -5.29 7.76 4.78
CA ILE A 182 -4.87 6.82 3.75
C ILE A 182 -4.52 5.48 4.41
N GLY A 183 -5.27 4.45 4.03
CA GLY A 183 -5.03 3.08 4.48
C GLY A 183 -4.18 2.32 3.47
N SER A 184 -3.06 1.75 3.90
CA SER A 184 -2.16 0.96 3.05
C SER A 184 -2.09 -0.47 3.56
N VAL A 185 -2.54 -1.42 2.75
CA VAL A 185 -2.52 -2.86 3.05
C VAL A 185 -1.56 -3.56 2.12
N ASN A 186 -0.80 -4.52 2.65
CA ASN A 186 0.24 -5.20 1.89
C ASN A 186 0.09 -6.73 1.91
N PHE A 187 0.16 -7.34 0.73
CA PHE A 187 0.19 -8.80 0.57
C PHE A 187 1.37 -9.23 -0.31
N GLY A 188 1.96 -10.39 0.02
CA GLY A 188 3.11 -10.96 -0.70
C GLY A 188 4.45 -10.52 -0.12
N ALA A 189 5.43 -10.26 -0.96
CA ALA A 189 6.80 -9.99 -0.53
C ALA A 189 6.93 -8.77 0.38
N THR A 190 7.75 -8.88 1.39
CA THR A 190 8.14 -7.75 2.24
C THR A 190 8.92 -6.73 1.42
N ARG A 191 8.48 -5.46 1.45
CA ARG A 191 9.16 -4.34 0.83
C ARG A 191 9.29 -3.20 1.83
N ILE A 192 10.34 -2.42 1.69
CA ILE A 192 10.51 -1.17 2.44
C ILE A 192 9.52 -0.14 1.90
N PHE A 193 8.72 0.44 2.80
CA PHE A 193 8.00 1.69 2.59
C PHE A 193 8.72 2.77 3.40
N ARG A 194 9.21 3.79 2.73
CA ARG A 194 10.01 4.82 3.38
C ARG A 194 9.32 6.17 3.29
N ILE A 195 9.28 6.87 4.41
CA ILE A 195 8.85 8.27 4.45
C ILE A 195 10.05 9.18 4.72
N ARG A 196 10.00 10.41 4.23
CA ARG A 196 11.00 11.46 4.52
C ARG A 196 10.35 12.82 4.65
N ARG A 197 10.95 13.68 5.44
CA ARG A 197 10.53 15.10 5.52
C ARG A 197 10.76 15.81 4.18
N LYS A 198 9.84 16.72 3.81
CA LYS A 198 10.01 17.58 2.61
C LYS A 198 11.06 18.68 2.85
N ASP A 199 11.14 19.19 4.07
CA ASP A 199 12.06 20.26 4.48
C ASP A 199 13.46 19.75 4.86
N ASN A 200 13.59 18.48 5.24
CA ASN A 200 14.87 17.86 5.58
C ASN A 200 14.92 16.38 5.15
N HIS A 201 15.45 16.12 3.99
CA HIS A 201 15.52 14.78 3.41
C HIS A 201 16.43 13.80 4.17
N ALA A 202 17.23 14.26 5.15
CA ALA A 202 18.01 13.38 6.01
C ALA A 202 17.12 12.65 7.03
N ILE A 203 15.99 13.26 7.41
CA ILE A 203 15.01 12.66 8.33
C ILE A 203 14.15 11.67 7.54
N LYS A 204 14.31 10.38 7.86
CA LYS A 204 13.62 9.26 7.19
C LYS A 204 13.19 8.22 8.21
N ILE A 205 12.03 7.61 7.95
CA ILE A 205 11.55 6.44 8.68
C ILE A 205 11.28 5.35 7.63
N SER A 206 11.65 4.10 7.95
CA SER A 206 11.46 2.97 7.06
C SER A 206 10.58 1.92 7.75
N PHE A 207 9.46 1.61 7.12
CA PHE A 207 8.52 0.59 7.55
C PHE A 207 8.74 -0.68 6.74
N LEU A 208 8.70 -1.84 7.40
CA LEU A 208 8.69 -3.13 6.73
C LEU A 208 7.25 -3.50 6.41
N MET A 209 6.87 -3.38 5.15
CA MET A 209 5.55 -3.78 4.67
C MET A 209 5.58 -5.26 4.32
N SER A 210 5.39 -6.09 5.33
CA SER A 210 5.35 -7.55 5.22
C SER A 210 3.99 -8.05 4.74
N HIS A 211 3.85 -9.36 4.58
CA HIS A 211 2.59 -10.00 4.25
C HIS A 211 1.56 -9.79 5.36
N GLY A 212 0.41 -9.19 5.06
CA GLY A 212 -0.63 -8.85 6.04
C GLY A 212 -0.42 -7.55 6.82
N THR A 213 0.60 -6.76 6.50
CA THR A 213 0.83 -5.46 7.14
C THR A 213 -0.25 -4.44 6.77
N VAL A 214 -0.70 -3.67 7.76
CA VAL A 214 -1.52 -2.47 7.59
C VAL A 214 -0.78 -1.25 8.13
N LEU A 215 -0.79 -0.17 7.36
CA LEU A 215 -0.26 1.13 7.72
C LEU A 215 -1.29 2.20 7.36
N ILE A 216 -1.61 3.09 8.29
CA ILE A 216 -2.55 4.18 8.07
C ILE A 216 -1.85 5.51 8.32
N MET A 217 -1.92 6.39 7.35
CA MET A 217 -1.37 7.75 7.42
C MET A 217 -2.48 8.74 7.76
N LEU A 218 -2.24 9.61 8.75
CA LEU A 218 -3.20 10.55 9.32
C LEU A 218 -2.61 11.94 9.54
N GLY A 219 -3.49 12.93 9.65
CA GLY A 219 -3.10 14.31 9.89
C GLY A 219 -2.43 14.96 8.69
N GLU A 220 -1.50 15.85 8.92
CA GLU A 220 -0.85 16.64 7.88
C GLU A 220 0.29 15.90 7.16
N LEU A 221 0.39 14.56 7.28
CA LEU A 221 1.49 13.78 6.71
C LEU A 221 1.76 14.09 5.24
N GLN A 222 0.70 14.20 4.42
CA GLN A 222 0.85 14.41 2.99
C GLN A 222 1.38 15.83 2.65
N HIS A 223 1.24 16.79 3.56
CA HIS A 223 1.77 18.14 3.38
C HIS A 223 3.28 18.22 3.68
N TYR A 224 3.75 17.47 4.69
CA TYR A 224 5.11 17.62 5.25
C TYR A 224 6.04 16.45 4.94
N TRP A 225 5.49 15.30 4.51
CA TRP A 225 6.26 14.09 4.23
C TRP A 225 6.02 13.59 2.82
N GLN A 226 7.05 13.04 2.23
CA GLN A 226 6.98 12.24 1.01
C GLN A 226 7.17 10.77 1.36
N HIS A 227 6.66 9.88 0.52
CA HIS A 227 6.86 8.45 0.67
C HIS A 227 7.29 7.77 -0.63
N THR A 228 7.87 6.58 -0.52
CA THR A 228 8.42 5.81 -1.64
C THR A 228 8.42 4.32 -1.32
N VAL A 229 8.35 3.50 -2.38
CA VAL A 229 8.72 2.09 -2.37
C VAL A 229 9.98 1.95 -3.23
N PRO A 230 11.19 1.93 -2.63
CA PRO A 230 12.44 1.92 -3.39
C PRO A 230 12.66 0.59 -4.12
N LYS A 231 13.58 0.56 -5.08
CA LYS A 231 14.05 -0.68 -5.69
C LYS A 231 14.81 -1.53 -4.68
N GLU A 232 14.50 -2.80 -4.61
CA GLU A 232 15.13 -3.81 -3.75
C GLU A 232 15.48 -5.05 -4.58
N LYS A 233 16.53 -4.97 -5.38
CA LYS A 233 16.91 -5.97 -6.41
C LYS A 233 17.02 -7.42 -5.90
N LYS A 234 17.17 -7.62 -4.59
CA LYS A 234 17.24 -8.95 -3.96
C LYS A 234 15.85 -9.57 -3.72
N VAL A 235 14.77 -8.79 -3.81
CA VAL A 235 13.41 -9.29 -3.67
C VAL A 235 12.95 -9.85 -5.00
N ASN A 236 12.68 -11.13 -5.05
CA ASN A 236 12.28 -11.84 -6.26
C ASN A 236 10.79 -12.18 -6.32
N ASN A 237 10.09 -12.04 -5.21
CA ASN A 237 8.69 -12.43 -5.09
C ASN A 237 7.76 -11.23 -5.31
N THR A 238 6.55 -11.56 -5.69
CA THR A 238 5.50 -10.58 -5.98
C THR A 238 4.94 -9.92 -4.72
N ARG A 239 4.51 -8.68 -4.86
CA ARG A 239 3.86 -7.89 -3.83
C ARG A 239 2.67 -7.13 -4.41
N ILE A 240 1.56 -7.15 -3.70
CA ILE A 240 0.43 -6.26 -3.97
C ILE A 240 0.25 -5.31 -2.79
N ASN A 241 0.03 -4.04 -3.11
CA ASN A 241 -0.34 -3.03 -2.13
C ASN A 241 -1.68 -2.42 -2.53
N LEU A 242 -2.58 -2.31 -1.56
CA LEU A 242 -3.87 -1.64 -1.69
C LEU A 242 -3.79 -0.32 -0.92
N THR A 243 -4.07 0.79 -1.60
CA THR A 243 -4.10 2.12 -0.99
C THR A 243 -5.53 2.64 -1.00
N PHE A 244 -6.19 2.58 0.15
CA PHE A 244 -7.57 3.03 0.38
C PHE A 244 -7.61 4.52 0.66
N ARG A 245 -8.57 5.22 0.05
CA ARG A 245 -8.75 6.67 0.15
C ARG A 245 -10.23 7.04 0.13
N THR A 246 -10.52 8.26 0.58
CA THR A 246 -11.84 8.88 0.42
C THR A 246 -11.72 10.03 -0.57
N ILE A 247 -12.32 9.86 -1.76
CA ILE A 247 -12.48 10.90 -2.78
C ILE A 247 -13.70 11.74 -2.40
N GLN A 248 -13.54 13.07 -2.34
CA GLN A 248 -14.59 14.03 -2.01
C GLN A 248 -15.51 14.35 -3.19
#